data_bc6a7a1f5df5749eb9089f7a0ad0e5cd
#
_entry.id   bc6a7a1f5df5749eb9089f7a0ad0e5cd
#
_cell.length_a   1.000
_cell.length_b   1.000
_cell.length_c   1.000
_cell.angle_alpha   90.00
_cell.angle_beta   90.00
_cell.angle_gamma   90.00
#
_symmetry.space_group_name_H-M   'P 1'
#
loop_
_entity.id
_entity.type
_entity.pdbx_description
1 polymer ?
#
loop_
_entity_poly.entity_id
_entity_poly.type
_entity_poly.pdbx_seq_one_letter_code
_entity_poly.pdbx_strand_id
1 'polypeptide(L)'
;PALQAALGQRLGALALNRYPGPRTEVLRDALARHAGMPEGCALMLGNGSDELISLVALACARPGEQVLAPLPGFVMYGMSAQLQGLGFTGVALTPDFELDPVAMEAAIAQHRPAITYIAYPNNPTATLWDDAAVLRTIDAAGAQGGIVVIDEAYQPFASRTWLDRM
;
A
#
# COMPACT_ATOMS: atom_id res chain seq x y z
N PRO A 1 19.27 -24.65 -8.55
CA PRO A 1 20.27 -25.36 -7.73
C PRO A 1 21.38 -24.44 -7.22
N ALA A 2 22.09 -23.67 -8.10
CA ALA A 2 23.21 -22.82 -7.66
C ALA A 2 22.76 -21.68 -6.73
N LEU A 3 21.66 -20.99 -7.05
CA LEU A 3 21.10 -19.94 -6.22
C LEU A 3 20.62 -20.47 -4.85
N GLN A 4 19.98 -21.64 -4.81
CA GLN A 4 19.58 -22.29 -3.56
C GLN A 4 20.79 -22.61 -2.66
N ALA A 5 21.86 -23.15 -3.24
CA ALA A 5 23.06 -23.46 -2.48
C ALA A 5 23.72 -22.19 -1.91
N ALA A 6 23.85 -21.14 -2.72
CA ALA A 6 24.40 -19.86 -2.29
C ALA A 6 23.55 -19.19 -1.21
N LEU A 7 22.22 -19.24 -1.33
CA LEU A 7 21.29 -18.75 -0.32
C LEU A 7 21.41 -19.54 0.98
N GLY A 8 21.44 -20.89 0.90
CA GLY A 8 21.60 -21.75 2.06
C GLY A 8 22.89 -21.47 2.84
N GLN A 9 24.01 -21.26 2.15
CA GLN A 9 25.28 -20.88 2.78
C GLN A 9 25.19 -19.54 3.51
N ARG A 10 24.56 -18.53 2.87
CA ARG A 10 24.40 -17.20 3.47
C ARG A 10 23.48 -17.24 4.68
N LEU A 11 22.35 -17.94 4.58
CA LEU A 11 21.41 -18.09 5.70
C LEU A 11 22.04 -18.85 6.87
N GLY A 12 22.81 -19.93 6.60
CA GLY A 12 23.51 -20.68 7.62
C GLY A 12 24.61 -19.90 8.36
N ALA A 13 25.11 -18.83 7.77
CA ALA A 13 26.10 -17.94 8.39
C ALA A 13 25.47 -16.79 9.20
N LEU A 14 24.14 -16.65 9.23
CA LEU A 14 23.45 -15.60 9.97
C LEU A 14 23.36 -15.93 11.45
N ALA A 15 23.63 -14.93 12.29
CA ALA A 15 23.38 -15.03 13.73
C ALA A 15 21.89 -14.73 14.03
N LEU A 16 21.03 -15.73 13.79
CA LEU A 16 19.57 -15.58 13.93
C LEU A 16 19.09 -15.28 15.37
N ASN A 17 19.97 -15.45 16.35
CA ASN A 17 19.75 -15.11 17.75
C ASN A 17 20.04 -13.64 18.09
N ARG A 18 20.34 -12.81 17.10
CA ARG A 18 20.62 -11.39 17.25
C ARG A 18 19.56 -10.55 16.59
N TYR A 19 19.31 -9.36 17.16
CA TYR A 19 18.50 -8.35 16.46
C TYR A 19 19.17 -7.95 15.14
N PRO A 20 18.37 -7.63 14.10
CA PRO A 20 18.92 -7.05 12.87
C PRO A 20 19.71 -5.80 13.21
N GLY A 21 21.00 -5.81 12.88
CA GLY A 21 21.87 -4.67 13.12
C GLY A 21 21.92 -3.72 11.91
N PRO A 22 23.04 -3.00 11.70
CA PRO A 22 23.24 -2.01 10.61
C PRO A 22 23.00 -2.56 9.20
N ARG A 23 22.89 -3.87 9.03
CA ARG A 23 22.61 -4.51 7.72
C ARG A 23 21.26 -4.10 7.13
N THR A 24 20.29 -3.74 7.99
CA THR A 24 18.99 -3.24 7.53
C THR A 24 19.11 -1.87 6.86
N GLU A 25 20.06 -1.04 7.28
CA GLU A 25 20.35 0.25 6.65
C GLU A 25 20.90 0.06 5.25
N VAL A 26 21.86 -0.86 5.07
CA VAL A 26 22.40 -1.19 3.75
C VAL A 26 21.31 -1.69 2.80
N LEU A 27 20.38 -2.51 3.31
CA LEU A 27 19.23 -2.97 2.52
C LEU A 27 18.30 -1.82 2.18
N ARG A 28 17.95 -0.96 3.15
CA ARG A 28 17.11 0.22 2.92
C ARG A 28 17.70 1.13 1.84
N ASP A 29 18.99 1.45 1.95
CA ASP A 29 19.66 2.30 0.99
C ASP A 29 19.69 1.68 -0.42
N ALA A 30 19.90 0.36 -0.50
CA ALA A 30 19.86 -0.34 -1.77
C ALA A 30 18.46 -0.31 -2.41
N LEU A 31 17.41 -0.54 -1.61
CA LEU A 31 16.03 -0.49 -2.07
C LEU A 31 15.60 0.94 -2.45
N ALA A 32 15.96 1.94 -1.64
CA ALA A 32 15.67 3.34 -1.93
C ALA A 32 16.27 3.78 -3.28
N ARG A 33 17.53 3.41 -3.51
CA ARG A 33 18.18 3.69 -4.80
C ARG A 33 17.56 2.91 -5.96
N HIS A 34 17.20 1.65 -5.73
CA HIS A 34 16.57 0.81 -6.77
C HIS A 34 15.20 1.35 -7.16
N ALA A 35 14.41 1.78 -6.19
CA ALA A 35 13.08 2.35 -6.41
C ALA A 35 13.11 3.79 -6.93
N GLY A 36 14.27 4.48 -6.89
CA GLY A 36 14.32 5.90 -7.23
C GLY A 36 13.58 6.78 -6.22
N MET A 37 13.67 6.44 -4.92
CA MET A 37 12.89 7.10 -3.88
C MET A 37 13.10 8.62 -3.89
N PRO A 38 12.01 9.43 -3.88
CA PRO A 38 12.08 10.88 -3.89
C PRO A 38 12.78 11.46 -2.66
N GLU A 39 13.36 12.64 -2.81
CA GLU A 39 13.96 13.38 -1.71
C GLU A 39 12.88 13.77 -0.68
N GLY A 40 13.23 13.70 0.60
CA GLY A 40 12.30 14.00 1.70
C GLY A 40 11.42 12.82 2.13
N CYS A 41 11.44 11.71 1.40
CA CYS A 41 10.73 10.49 1.75
C CYS A 41 11.58 9.57 2.64
N ALA A 42 10.93 8.75 3.46
CA ALA A 42 11.56 7.73 4.28
C ALA A 42 11.08 6.33 3.88
N LEU A 43 11.99 5.34 3.94
CA LEU A 43 11.67 3.95 3.64
C LEU A 43 11.49 3.15 4.92
N MET A 44 10.31 2.53 5.07
CA MET A 44 10.04 1.51 6.08
C MET A 44 10.08 0.13 5.44
N LEU A 45 10.69 -0.83 6.11
CA LEU A 45 10.72 -2.23 5.69
C LEU A 45 9.74 -3.05 6.54
N GLY A 46 9.05 -4.00 5.90
CA GLY A 46 8.18 -4.96 6.55
C GLY A 46 8.33 -6.36 5.96
N ASN A 47 7.74 -7.35 6.60
CA ASN A 47 7.66 -8.73 6.10
C ASN A 47 6.51 -8.85 5.10
N GLY A 48 6.68 -8.23 3.94
CA GLY A 48 5.67 -8.09 2.91
C GLY A 48 4.75 -6.89 3.14
N SER A 49 3.87 -6.63 2.16
CA SER A 49 2.88 -5.55 2.22
C SER A 49 1.86 -5.75 3.35
N ASP A 50 1.51 -6.99 3.69
CA ASP A 50 0.52 -7.30 4.73
C ASP A 50 0.91 -6.74 6.11
N GLU A 51 2.19 -6.83 6.47
CA GLU A 51 2.68 -6.23 7.72
C GLU A 51 2.58 -4.71 7.65
N LEU A 52 2.97 -4.09 6.53
CA LEU A 52 2.90 -2.64 6.35
C LEU A 52 1.45 -2.12 6.37
N ILE A 53 0.53 -2.81 5.71
CA ILE A 53 -0.91 -2.52 5.75
C ILE A 53 -1.42 -2.56 7.19
N SER A 54 -1.03 -3.60 7.95
CA SER A 54 -1.42 -3.75 9.35
C SER A 54 -0.83 -2.64 10.23
N LEU A 55 0.41 -2.23 10.01
CA LEU A 55 1.06 -1.13 10.74
C LEU A 55 0.40 0.21 10.44
N VAL A 56 0.03 0.49 9.19
CA VAL A 56 -0.69 1.71 8.82
C VAL A 56 -2.08 1.73 9.46
N ALA A 57 -2.81 0.61 9.42
CA ALA A 57 -4.09 0.49 10.09
C ALA A 57 -3.96 0.73 11.60
N LEU A 58 -2.96 0.13 12.26
CA LEU A 58 -2.69 0.33 13.69
C LEU A 58 -2.36 1.78 14.02
N ALA A 59 -1.55 2.45 13.20
CA ALA A 59 -1.17 3.85 13.40
C ALA A 59 -2.36 4.81 13.32
N CYS A 60 -3.38 4.46 12.53
CA CYS A 60 -4.60 5.25 12.36
C CYS A 60 -5.76 4.77 13.24
N ALA A 61 -5.57 3.70 14.05
CA ALA A 61 -6.64 3.11 14.84
C ALA A 61 -7.11 4.05 15.97
N ARG A 62 -8.27 4.65 15.75
CA ARG A 62 -9.03 5.43 16.74
C ARG A 62 -10.50 5.02 16.67
N PRO A 63 -11.27 5.13 17.77
CA PRO A 63 -12.69 4.79 17.76
C PRO A 63 -13.45 5.53 16.68
N GLY A 64 -14.17 4.78 15.82
CA GLY A 64 -15.01 5.32 14.76
C GLY A 64 -14.30 5.62 13.43
N GLU A 65 -12.98 5.48 13.38
CA GLU A 65 -12.24 5.69 12.12
C GLU A 65 -12.56 4.60 11.08
N GLN A 66 -12.44 4.98 9.81
CA GLN A 66 -12.81 4.17 8.66
C GLN A 66 -11.59 3.96 7.74
N VAL A 67 -11.58 2.80 7.11
CA VAL A 67 -10.72 2.49 5.94
C VAL A 67 -11.61 2.39 4.72
N LEU A 68 -11.17 2.94 3.60
CA LEU A 68 -11.89 2.89 2.33
C LEU A 68 -11.00 2.30 1.25
N ALA A 69 -11.58 1.45 0.39
CA ALA A 69 -10.90 0.90 -0.78
C ALA A 69 -11.89 0.58 -1.90
N PRO A 70 -11.46 0.58 -3.18
CA PRO A 70 -12.23 0.06 -4.30
C PRO A 70 -12.46 -1.45 -4.19
N LEU A 71 -13.62 -1.93 -4.70
CA LEU A 71 -13.98 -3.35 -4.75
C LEU A 71 -14.44 -3.75 -6.16
N PRO A 72 -14.02 -4.94 -6.68
CA PRO A 72 -13.14 -5.89 -6.04
C PRO A 72 -11.72 -5.36 -5.85
N GLY A 73 -11.11 -5.62 -4.68
CA GLY A 73 -9.80 -5.14 -4.29
C GLY A 73 -9.06 -6.14 -3.39
N PHE A 74 -7.88 -5.78 -2.94
CA PHE A 74 -7.07 -6.66 -2.08
C PHE A 74 -7.72 -6.83 -0.71
N VAL A 75 -8.01 -8.07 -0.37
CA VAL A 75 -8.79 -8.44 0.84
C VAL A 75 -8.15 -7.97 2.15
N MET A 76 -6.82 -7.83 2.20
CA MET A 76 -6.11 -7.46 3.42
C MET A 76 -6.41 -6.06 3.91
N TYR A 77 -6.88 -5.14 3.07
CA TYR A 77 -7.29 -3.81 3.53
C TYR A 77 -8.45 -3.89 4.52
N GLY A 78 -9.49 -4.63 4.15
CA GLY A 78 -10.65 -4.85 5.02
C GLY A 78 -10.33 -5.73 6.23
N MET A 79 -9.54 -6.79 6.04
CA MET A 79 -9.14 -7.67 7.14
C MET A 79 -8.29 -6.94 8.19
N SER A 80 -7.29 -6.16 7.76
CA SER A 80 -6.46 -5.38 8.67
C SER A 80 -7.26 -4.29 9.39
N ALA A 81 -8.19 -3.63 8.70
CA ALA A 81 -9.10 -2.67 9.32
C ALA A 81 -9.89 -3.31 10.45
N GLN A 82 -10.54 -4.44 10.20
CA GLN A 82 -11.34 -5.17 11.18
C GLN A 82 -10.51 -5.64 12.38
N LEU A 83 -9.29 -6.16 12.14
CA LEU A 83 -8.40 -6.60 13.21
C LEU A 83 -7.97 -5.46 14.14
N GLN A 84 -7.90 -4.24 13.62
CA GLN A 84 -7.57 -3.04 14.40
C GLN A 84 -8.81 -2.29 14.95
N GLY A 85 -10.02 -2.85 14.74
CA GLY A 85 -11.26 -2.21 15.20
C GLY A 85 -11.71 -1.01 14.38
N LEU A 86 -11.17 -0.85 13.17
CA LEU A 86 -11.60 0.17 12.21
C LEU A 86 -12.79 -0.32 11.39
N GLY A 87 -13.66 0.60 10.98
CA GLY A 87 -14.66 0.31 9.97
C GLY A 87 -14.03 0.13 8.59
N PHE A 88 -14.73 -0.58 7.69
CA PHE A 88 -14.30 -0.74 6.30
C PHE A 88 -15.44 -0.40 5.35
N THR A 89 -15.17 0.49 4.41
CA THR A 89 -16.08 0.88 3.34
C THR A 89 -15.48 0.50 2.00
N GLY A 90 -16.17 -0.39 1.28
CA GLY A 90 -15.83 -0.75 -0.09
C GLY A 90 -16.61 0.07 -1.09
N VAL A 91 -15.95 0.62 -2.11
CA VAL A 91 -16.58 1.34 -3.23
C VAL A 91 -16.50 0.47 -4.48
N ALA A 92 -17.65 0.17 -5.08
CA ALA A 92 -17.68 -0.68 -6.27
C ALA A 92 -16.95 -0.01 -7.44
N LEU A 93 -16.12 -0.80 -8.15
CA LEU A 93 -15.58 -0.43 -9.45
C LEU A 93 -16.70 -0.40 -10.50
N THR A 94 -16.44 0.24 -11.64
CA THR A 94 -17.34 0.16 -12.81
C THR A 94 -17.43 -1.27 -13.33
N PRO A 95 -18.41 -1.58 -14.21
CA PRO A 95 -18.51 -2.92 -14.84
C PRO A 95 -17.25 -3.34 -15.62
N ASP A 96 -16.46 -2.37 -16.09
CA ASP A 96 -15.19 -2.60 -16.80
C ASP A 96 -13.99 -2.62 -15.83
N PHE A 97 -14.23 -2.69 -14.53
CA PHE A 97 -13.23 -2.66 -13.45
C PHE A 97 -12.40 -1.37 -13.38
N GLU A 98 -12.91 -0.28 -13.91
CA GLU A 98 -12.30 1.03 -13.76
C GLU A 98 -12.69 1.68 -12.42
N LEU A 99 -11.84 2.57 -11.92
CA LEU A 99 -12.12 3.37 -10.74
C LEU A 99 -13.22 4.39 -11.07
N ASP A 100 -14.28 4.43 -10.26
CA ASP A 100 -15.32 5.46 -10.37
C ASP A 100 -14.97 6.64 -9.45
N PRO A 101 -14.41 7.74 -9.99
CA PRO A 101 -13.98 8.85 -9.16
C PRO A 101 -15.16 9.57 -8.47
N VAL A 102 -16.36 9.55 -9.07
CA VAL A 102 -17.55 10.18 -8.47
C VAL A 102 -18.01 9.37 -7.27
N ALA A 103 -18.05 8.06 -7.39
CA ALA A 103 -18.42 7.16 -6.29
C ALA A 103 -17.37 7.23 -5.16
N MET A 104 -16.07 7.29 -5.51
CA MET A 104 -14.99 7.44 -4.53
C MET A 104 -15.09 8.76 -3.77
N GLU A 105 -15.26 9.89 -4.45
CA GLU A 105 -15.43 11.20 -3.83
C GLU A 105 -16.64 11.25 -2.91
N ALA A 106 -17.77 10.70 -3.33
CA ALA A 106 -18.99 10.64 -2.52
C ALA A 106 -18.79 9.80 -1.25
N ALA A 107 -18.15 8.63 -1.37
CA ALA A 107 -17.85 7.77 -0.23
C ALA A 107 -16.85 8.43 0.74
N ILE A 108 -15.79 9.09 0.22
CA ILE A 108 -14.82 9.83 1.03
C ILE A 108 -15.50 10.97 1.79
N ALA A 109 -16.35 11.75 1.13
CA ALA A 109 -17.08 12.84 1.77
C ALA A 109 -18.04 12.34 2.87
N GLN A 110 -18.69 11.21 2.64
CA GLN A 110 -19.66 10.60 3.57
C GLN A 110 -18.96 9.96 4.78
N HIS A 111 -17.90 9.18 4.56
CA HIS A 111 -17.30 8.34 5.58
C HIS A 111 -16.03 8.94 6.20
N ARG A 112 -15.43 9.94 5.56
CA ARG A 112 -14.20 10.64 6.00
C ARG A 112 -13.12 9.65 6.47
N PRO A 113 -12.69 8.71 5.60
CA PRO A 113 -11.81 7.64 6.01
C PRO A 113 -10.45 8.18 6.47
N ALA A 114 -9.90 7.58 7.53
CA ALA A 114 -8.53 7.86 7.96
C ALA A 114 -7.51 7.34 6.94
N ILE A 115 -7.88 6.25 6.24
CA ILE A 115 -7.03 5.62 5.24
C ILE A 115 -7.86 5.31 3.99
N THR A 116 -7.37 5.72 2.82
CA THR A 116 -7.88 5.29 1.51
C THR A 116 -6.80 4.48 0.81
N TYR A 117 -7.07 3.21 0.50
CA TYR A 117 -6.16 2.35 -0.26
C TYR A 117 -6.48 2.39 -1.75
N ILE A 118 -5.44 2.43 -2.57
CA ILE A 118 -5.49 2.34 -4.02
C ILE A 118 -4.42 1.35 -4.47
N ALA A 119 -4.80 0.14 -4.86
CA ALA A 119 -3.88 -0.83 -5.46
C ALA A 119 -3.62 -0.46 -6.92
N TYR A 120 -2.36 -0.32 -7.32
CA TYR A 120 -1.99 0.13 -8.66
C TYR A 120 -0.74 -0.61 -9.19
N PRO A 121 -0.91 -1.62 -10.05
CA PRO A 121 -2.16 -2.17 -10.62
C PRO A 121 -3.12 -2.74 -9.57
N ASN A 122 -4.43 -2.67 -9.86
CA ASN A 122 -5.42 -3.23 -8.95
C ASN A 122 -5.29 -4.76 -8.83
N ASN A 123 -5.44 -5.26 -7.65
CA ASN A 123 -5.57 -6.69 -7.35
C ASN A 123 -7.03 -6.97 -6.92
N PRO A 124 -7.83 -7.83 -7.60
CA PRO A 124 -7.39 -8.87 -8.53
C PRO A 124 -7.53 -8.55 -10.02
N THR A 125 -7.99 -7.37 -10.43
CA THR A 125 -8.39 -7.08 -11.81
C THR A 125 -7.22 -6.80 -12.75
N ALA A 126 -6.01 -6.55 -12.22
CA ALA A 126 -4.81 -6.13 -12.94
C ALA A 126 -4.97 -4.82 -13.74
N THR A 127 -5.99 -4.04 -13.43
CA THR A 127 -6.28 -2.76 -14.12
C THR A 127 -5.31 -1.68 -13.66
N LEU A 128 -4.73 -0.94 -14.59
CA LEU A 128 -4.06 0.32 -14.35
C LEU A 128 -5.08 1.44 -14.60
N TRP A 129 -5.69 1.92 -13.55
CA TRP A 129 -6.74 2.93 -13.63
C TRP A 129 -6.25 4.26 -14.24
N ASP A 130 -7.20 5.05 -14.73
CA ASP A 130 -6.93 6.38 -15.23
C ASP A 130 -6.32 7.26 -14.14
N ASP A 131 -5.21 7.91 -14.49
CA ASP A 131 -4.43 8.74 -13.56
C ASP A 131 -5.25 9.92 -13.02
N ALA A 132 -6.15 10.49 -13.83
CA ALA A 132 -7.01 11.59 -13.39
C ALA A 132 -8.04 11.12 -12.34
N ALA A 133 -8.57 9.90 -12.49
CA ALA A 133 -9.48 9.31 -11.51
C ALA A 133 -8.76 9.03 -10.17
N VAL A 134 -7.53 8.55 -10.23
CA VAL A 134 -6.70 8.33 -9.04
C VAL A 134 -6.36 9.66 -8.35
N LEU A 135 -5.93 10.68 -9.11
CA LEU A 135 -5.64 12.02 -8.55
C LEU A 135 -6.85 12.64 -7.86
N ARG A 136 -8.04 12.58 -8.46
CA ARG A 136 -9.28 13.06 -7.83
C ARG A 136 -9.55 12.38 -6.50
N THR A 137 -9.30 11.08 -6.42
CA THR A 137 -9.46 10.30 -5.17
C THR A 137 -8.44 10.75 -4.12
N ILE A 138 -7.18 10.97 -4.51
CA ILE A 138 -6.12 11.46 -3.62
C ILE A 138 -6.49 12.84 -3.07
N ASP A 139 -6.89 13.76 -3.94
CA ASP A 139 -7.26 15.13 -3.57
C ASP A 139 -8.47 15.14 -2.61
N ALA A 140 -9.48 14.33 -2.91
CA ALA A 140 -10.67 14.21 -2.05
C ALA A 140 -10.33 13.68 -0.66
N ALA A 141 -9.51 12.63 -0.56
CA ALA A 141 -9.09 12.06 0.71
C ALA A 141 -8.20 13.04 1.50
N GLY A 142 -7.23 13.68 0.84
CA GLY A 142 -6.35 14.69 1.44
C GLY A 142 -7.12 15.89 1.98
N ALA A 143 -8.15 16.37 1.26
CA ALA A 143 -9.01 17.48 1.69
C ALA A 143 -9.80 17.16 2.98
N GLN A 144 -10.02 15.88 3.28
CA GLN A 144 -10.67 15.41 4.52
C GLN A 144 -9.67 15.09 5.64
N GLY A 145 -8.36 15.25 5.39
CA GLY A 145 -7.30 14.94 6.36
C GLY A 145 -6.99 13.44 6.48
N GLY A 146 -7.48 12.62 5.55
CA GLY A 146 -7.13 11.21 5.44
C GLY A 146 -5.80 11.01 4.73
N ILE A 147 -5.17 9.87 4.97
CA ILE A 147 -3.99 9.44 4.21
C ILE A 147 -4.41 8.56 3.04
N VAL A 148 -3.66 8.65 1.93
CA VAL A 148 -3.82 7.75 0.79
C VAL A 148 -2.61 6.83 0.72
N VAL A 149 -2.87 5.56 0.55
CA VAL A 149 -1.83 4.52 0.36
C VAL A 149 -1.97 4.00 -1.06
N ILE A 150 -0.96 4.26 -1.88
CA ILE A 150 -0.85 3.64 -3.21
C ILE A 150 -0.06 2.35 -3.04
N ASP A 151 -0.75 1.22 -3.23
CA ASP A 151 -0.14 -0.11 -3.12
C ASP A 151 0.37 -0.57 -4.48
N GLU A 152 1.66 -0.51 -4.66
CA GLU A 152 2.36 -0.88 -5.89
C GLU A 152 3.05 -2.26 -5.79
N ALA A 153 2.52 -3.20 -5.01
CA ALA A 153 3.08 -4.55 -4.87
C ALA A 153 3.30 -5.24 -6.23
N TYR A 154 2.50 -4.91 -7.23
CA TYR A 154 2.60 -5.43 -8.60
C TYR A 154 3.22 -4.46 -9.61
N GLN A 155 3.80 -3.36 -9.15
CA GLN A 155 4.46 -2.36 -10.02
C GLN A 155 5.49 -2.96 -10.98
N PRO A 156 6.30 -3.97 -10.63
CA PRO A 156 7.26 -4.56 -11.58
C PRO A 156 6.65 -5.16 -12.84
N PHE A 157 5.34 -5.38 -12.86
CA PHE A 157 4.58 -5.87 -14.01
C PHE A 157 3.79 -4.76 -14.72
N ALA A 158 3.86 -3.53 -14.22
CA ALA A 158 3.16 -2.37 -14.74
C ALA A 158 4.06 -1.51 -15.64
N SER A 159 3.43 -0.73 -16.51
CA SER A 159 4.12 0.21 -17.39
C SER A 159 4.34 1.58 -16.74
N ARG A 160 3.77 1.83 -15.56
CA ARG A 160 3.78 3.12 -14.86
C ARG A 160 3.92 2.92 -13.35
N THR A 161 4.39 3.94 -12.64
CA THR A 161 4.46 4.02 -11.19
C THR A 161 3.93 5.36 -10.70
N TRP A 162 3.42 5.39 -9.48
CA TRP A 162 3.06 6.62 -8.78
C TRP A 162 4.23 7.22 -8.02
N LEU A 163 5.30 6.46 -7.80
CA LEU A 163 6.48 6.92 -7.09
C LEU A 163 7.11 8.16 -7.73
N ASP A 164 7.06 8.26 -9.08
CA ASP A 164 7.57 9.42 -9.83
C ASP A 164 6.75 10.70 -9.64
N ARG A 165 5.64 10.63 -8.90
CA ARG A 165 4.69 11.74 -8.68
C ARG A 165 4.58 12.19 -7.22
N MET A 166 5.40 11.60 -6.37
CA MET A 166 5.45 11.92 -4.93
C MET A 166 6.33 13.13 -4.64
#